data_0794f0d52da4483e0a56c6fe1d01a66a
#
_entry.id   0794f0d52da4483e0a56c6fe1d01a66a
#
_cell.length_a   1.000
_cell.length_b   1.000
_cell.length_c   1.000
_cell.angle_alpha   90.00
_cell.angle_beta   90.00
_cell.angle_gamma   90.00
#
_symmetry.space_group_name_H-M   'P 1'
#
loop_
_entity.id
_entity.type
_entity.pdbx_description
1 polymer ?
#
loop_
_entity_poly.entity_id
_entity_poly.type
_entity_poly.pdbx_seq_one_letter_code
_entity_poly.pdbx_strand_id
1 'polypeptide(L)'
;MTNKIGMNLLLWGTEINTSLFSVLEQIKAAGYDGVEVPIFDTNPDHWKPWREKLDELELDRVAVTINGPDHHQISADPSMRHKALERNKMALECAQVLGSSLLAGPYHSALGVFTGSKSSEEENKWAAENLFELAEHAKDLNITLGLEYLNRFESYLVSCTDELIALVDRVNHPNCQLMFDSFHANIEETNLGDAIRKMGNRLVHVQLSENHRGTLGAGHVDFKDILTALEDINYHSMISIEAFSSKLSAANIWRNMFDDEMQLVNDSIQYLKSI
;
A
#
# COMPACT_ATOMS: atom_id res chain seq x y z
N MET A 1 7.86 20.20 -4.37
CA MET A 1 6.95 19.04 -4.54
C MET A 1 5.53 19.53 -4.76
N THR A 2 4.86 19.06 -5.80
CA THR A 2 3.45 19.43 -6.14
C THR A 2 2.46 18.31 -5.82
N ASN A 3 2.97 17.13 -5.43
CA ASN A 3 2.15 15.98 -5.10
C ASN A 3 1.45 16.19 -3.75
N LYS A 4 0.22 15.68 -3.66
CA LYS A 4 -0.49 15.57 -2.38
C LYS A 4 0.22 14.57 -1.46
N ILE A 5 0.24 14.87 -0.17
CA ILE A 5 0.87 14.02 0.85
C ILE A 5 -0.21 13.38 1.71
N GLY A 6 -0.15 12.06 1.81
CA GLY A 6 -1.01 11.24 2.66
C GLY A 6 -0.27 10.61 3.84
N MET A 7 -1.04 10.15 4.84
CA MET A 7 -0.53 9.38 5.97
C MET A 7 -1.21 8.03 6.05
N ASN A 8 -0.44 6.95 6.19
CA ASN A 8 -0.98 5.61 6.36
C ASN A 8 -1.46 5.41 7.81
N LEU A 9 -2.72 4.97 7.97
CA LEU A 9 -3.35 4.82 9.28
C LEU A 9 -2.89 3.56 10.04
N LEU A 10 -2.11 2.66 9.43
CA LEU A 10 -1.47 1.53 10.12
C LEU A 10 -0.52 1.98 11.25
N LEU A 11 -0.08 3.22 11.24
CA LEU A 11 0.69 3.79 12.35
C LEU A 11 -0.04 3.66 13.68
N TRP A 12 -1.38 3.71 13.68
CA TRP A 12 -2.23 3.55 14.88
C TRP A 12 -2.70 2.11 15.11
N GLY A 13 -2.29 1.15 14.27
CA GLY A 13 -2.61 -0.26 14.38
C GLY A 13 -3.68 -0.73 13.38
N THR A 14 -4.26 -1.90 13.64
CA THR A 14 -5.20 -2.57 12.72
C THR A 14 -6.68 -2.30 13.01
N GLU A 15 -6.99 -1.66 14.14
CA GLU A 15 -8.36 -1.33 14.54
C GLU A 15 -8.81 -0.01 13.90
N ILE A 16 -9.20 -0.09 12.63
CA ILE A 16 -9.65 1.07 11.85
C ILE A 16 -11.12 1.31 12.13
N ASN A 17 -11.42 2.14 13.14
CA ASN A 17 -12.77 2.47 13.57
C ASN A 17 -12.91 3.97 13.87
N THR A 18 -14.11 4.43 14.21
CA THR A 18 -14.42 5.85 14.37
C THR A 18 -13.68 6.55 15.51
N SER A 19 -13.00 5.83 16.40
CA SER A 19 -12.12 6.45 17.41
C SER A 19 -10.91 7.18 16.78
N LEU A 20 -10.56 6.85 15.54
CA LEU A 20 -9.50 7.52 14.78
C LEU A 20 -9.95 8.85 14.14
N PHE A 21 -11.21 9.26 14.26
CA PHE A 21 -11.66 10.53 13.65
C PHE A 21 -10.94 11.76 14.23
N SER A 22 -10.60 11.75 15.51
CA SER A 22 -9.77 12.80 16.11
C SER A 22 -8.33 12.80 15.58
N VAL A 23 -7.83 11.63 15.18
CA VAL A 23 -6.52 11.50 14.51
C VAL A 23 -6.58 12.10 13.10
N LEU A 24 -7.67 11.87 12.34
CA LEU A 24 -7.85 12.49 11.02
C LEU A 24 -7.84 14.03 11.11
N GLU A 25 -8.46 14.61 12.13
CA GLU A 25 -8.44 16.06 12.38
C GLU A 25 -7.01 16.57 12.64
N GLN A 26 -6.22 15.82 13.41
CA GLN A 26 -4.82 16.16 13.69
C GLN A 26 -3.94 16.02 12.45
N ILE A 27 -4.12 14.96 11.65
CA ILE A 27 -3.43 14.77 10.37
C ILE A 27 -3.73 15.94 9.42
N LYS A 28 -5.00 16.34 9.30
CA LYS A 28 -5.38 17.52 8.50
C LYS A 28 -4.73 18.79 9.02
N ALA A 29 -4.75 19.01 10.34
CA ALA A 29 -4.12 20.19 10.97
C ALA A 29 -2.60 20.23 10.79
N ALA A 30 -1.93 19.07 10.69
CA ALA A 30 -0.51 18.96 10.38
C ALA A 30 -0.18 19.31 8.92
N GLY A 31 -1.20 19.43 8.05
CA GLY A 31 -1.06 19.86 6.67
C GLY A 31 -0.91 18.73 5.66
N TYR A 32 -1.46 17.57 5.96
CA TYR A 32 -1.64 16.46 5.03
C TYR A 32 -2.86 16.69 4.13
N ASP A 33 -2.78 16.17 2.91
CA ASP A 33 -3.85 16.26 1.91
C ASP A 33 -4.76 15.04 1.91
N GLY A 34 -4.32 13.92 2.50
CA GLY A 34 -5.08 12.67 2.48
C GLY A 34 -4.56 11.63 3.46
N VAL A 35 -5.19 10.46 3.40
CA VAL A 35 -4.82 9.29 4.21
C VAL A 35 -4.88 8.00 3.40
N GLU A 36 -4.07 7.02 3.79
CA GLU A 36 -4.31 5.62 3.42
C GLU A 36 -5.12 4.93 4.50
N VAL A 37 -6.19 4.28 4.07
CA VAL A 37 -7.16 3.62 4.96
C VAL A 37 -7.08 2.11 4.76
N PRO A 38 -6.59 1.36 5.75
CA PRO A 38 -6.53 -0.10 5.69
C PRO A 38 -7.93 -0.74 5.72
N ILE A 39 -8.28 -1.49 4.68
CA ILE A 39 -9.56 -2.20 4.54
C ILE A 39 -9.40 -3.63 5.08
N PHE A 40 -9.57 -3.80 6.38
CA PHE A 40 -9.58 -5.12 7.03
C PHE A 40 -11.01 -5.59 7.34
N ASP A 41 -11.90 -4.66 7.70
CA ASP A 41 -13.33 -4.94 7.80
C ASP A 41 -13.94 -4.91 6.39
N THR A 42 -14.51 -6.05 5.97
CA THR A 42 -15.13 -6.21 4.67
C THR A 42 -16.64 -5.96 4.68
N ASN A 43 -17.17 -5.31 5.72
CA ASN A 43 -18.54 -4.82 5.76
C ASN A 43 -18.62 -3.40 5.17
N PRO A 44 -19.27 -3.18 4.02
CA PRO A 44 -19.37 -1.86 3.41
C PRO A 44 -20.01 -0.79 4.31
N ASP A 45 -20.94 -1.17 5.19
CA ASP A 45 -21.61 -0.20 6.10
C ASP A 45 -20.63 0.42 7.10
N HIS A 46 -19.54 -0.27 7.44
CA HIS A 46 -18.49 0.26 8.30
C HIS A 46 -17.83 1.53 7.71
N TRP A 47 -17.76 1.64 6.39
CA TRP A 47 -17.00 2.69 5.69
C TRP A 47 -17.83 3.95 5.36
N LYS A 48 -19.15 3.91 5.50
CA LYS A 48 -20.03 5.09 5.26
C LYS A 48 -19.66 6.29 6.16
N PRO A 49 -19.57 6.15 7.51
CA PRO A 49 -19.18 7.28 8.36
C PRO A 49 -17.73 7.74 8.13
N TRP A 50 -16.85 6.84 7.66
CA TRP A 50 -15.49 7.21 7.26
C TRP A 50 -15.49 8.12 6.03
N ARG A 51 -16.27 7.78 5.01
CA ARG A 51 -16.44 8.65 3.84
C ARG A 51 -16.93 10.02 4.22
N GLU A 52 -18.00 10.09 5.03
CA GLU A 52 -18.57 11.37 5.50
C GLU A 52 -17.51 12.21 6.25
N LYS A 53 -16.73 11.59 7.14
CA LYS A 53 -15.68 12.30 7.90
C LYS A 53 -14.53 12.77 7.03
N LEU A 54 -14.09 11.95 6.08
CA LEU A 54 -13.02 12.33 5.14
C LEU A 54 -13.48 13.45 4.20
N ASP A 55 -14.73 13.43 3.75
CA ASP A 55 -15.32 14.50 2.93
C ASP A 55 -15.45 15.80 3.74
N GLU A 56 -15.92 15.74 5.01
CA GLU A 56 -15.96 16.88 5.93
C GLU A 56 -14.59 17.56 6.10
N LEU A 57 -13.53 16.76 6.24
CA LEU A 57 -12.17 17.24 6.43
C LEU A 57 -11.46 17.59 5.13
N GLU A 58 -12.08 17.39 3.97
CA GLU A 58 -11.45 17.53 2.66
C GLU A 58 -10.12 16.75 2.58
N LEU A 59 -10.13 15.49 3.06
CA LEU A 59 -9.01 14.58 2.97
C LEU A 59 -9.21 13.61 1.81
N ASP A 60 -8.24 13.54 0.91
CA ASP A 60 -8.16 12.48 -0.09
C ASP A 60 -7.92 11.13 0.60
N ARG A 61 -8.26 10.03 -0.10
CA ARG A 61 -8.14 8.69 0.45
C ARG A 61 -7.66 7.66 -0.57
N VAL A 62 -6.80 6.79 -0.12
CA VAL A 62 -6.42 5.56 -0.81
C VAL A 62 -6.78 4.39 0.09
N ALA A 63 -7.50 3.40 -0.44
CA ALA A 63 -7.76 2.15 0.26
C ALA A 63 -6.54 1.23 0.12
N VAL A 64 -6.11 0.61 1.21
CA VAL A 64 -5.04 -0.40 1.19
C VAL A 64 -5.53 -1.69 1.82
N THR A 65 -5.03 -2.84 1.32
CA THR A 65 -5.37 -4.14 1.87
C THR A 65 -4.23 -5.13 1.70
N ILE A 66 -4.24 -6.19 2.51
CA ILE A 66 -3.25 -7.25 2.52
C ILE A 66 -3.94 -8.60 2.73
N ASN A 67 -3.38 -9.67 2.17
CA ASN A 67 -3.85 -11.02 2.41
C ASN A 67 -2.97 -11.73 3.47
N GLY A 68 -3.63 -12.34 4.44
CA GLY A 68 -2.99 -13.24 5.40
C GLY A 68 -3.08 -14.71 5.01
N PRO A 69 -2.57 -15.64 5.85
CA PRO A 69 -2.52 -17.07 5.55
C PRO A 69 -3.87 -17.70 5.20
N ASP A 70 -4.98 -17.15 5.72
CA ASP A 70 -6.34 -17.64 5.46
C ASP A 70 -6.92 -17.22 4.09
N HIS A 71 -6.19 -16.37 3.35
CA HIS A 71 -6.59 -15.77 2.08
C HIS A 71 -5.42 -15.77 1.09
N HIS A 72 -4.94 -16.97 0.71
CA HIS A 72 -3.73 -17.13 -0.09
C HIS A 72 -4.06 -17.34 -1.58
N GLN A 73 -3.89 -16.30 -2.40
CA GLN A 73 -4.26 -16.30 -3.82
C GLN A 73 -3.48 -17.30 -4.69
N ILE A 74 -2.32 -17.75 -4.23
CA ILE A 74 -1.47 -18.70 -4.96
C ILE A 74 -1.37 -20.05 -4.25
N SER A 75 -2.31 -20.36 -3.32
CA SER A 75 -2.40 -21.67 -2.67
C SER A 75 -2.61 -22.78 -3.69
N ALA A 76 -2.02 -23.95 -3.47
CA ALA A 76 -2.34 -25.15 -4.25
C ALA A 76 -3.81 -25.58 -4.10
N ASP A 77 -4.46 -25.21 -2.97
CA ASP A 77 -5.89 -25.45 -2.76
C ASP A 77 -6.74 -24.39 -3.52
N PRO A 78 -7.53 -24.81 -4.54
CA PRO A 78 -8.40 -23.90 -5.29
C PRO A 78 -9.45 -23.20 -4.41
N SER A 79 -9.92 -23.84 -3.33
CA SER A 79 -10.90 -23.23 -2.41
C SER A 79 -10.31 -22.05 -1.66
N MET A 80 -9.04 -22.12 -1.29
CA MET A 80 -8.30 -21.03 -0.65
C MET A 80 -8.10 -19.86 -1.62
N ARG A 81 -7.76 -20.15 -2.90
CA ARG A 81 -7.62 -19.09 -3.92
C ARG A 81 -8.96 -18.37 -4.16
N HIS A 82 -10.06 -19.13 -4.26
CA HIS A 82 -11.40 -18.55 -4.40
C HIS A 82 -11.78 -17.69 -3.19
N LYS A 83 -11.54 -18.17 -1.97
CA LYS A 83 -11.79 -17.41 -0.73
C LYS A 83 -11.00 -16.10 -0.70
N ALA A 84 -9.75 -16.11 -1.15
CA ALA A 84 -8.92 -14.92 -1.22
C ALA A 84 -9.47 -13.91 -2.26
N LEU A 85 -9.88 -14.38 -3.42
CA LEU A 85 -10.48 -13.55 -4.47
C LEU A 85 -11.76 -12.87 -3.99
N GLU A 86 -12.68 -13.63 -3.37
CA GLU A 86 -13.94 -13.07 -2.86
C GLU A 86 -13.71 -12.06 -1.73
N ARG A 87 -12.74 -12.30 -0.83
CA ARG A 87 -12.36 -11.32 0.18
C ARG A 87 -11.84 -10.03 -0.46
N ASN A 88 -11.04 -10.12 -1.51
CA ASN A 88 -10.49 -8.94 -2.19
C ASN A 88 -11.57 -8.19 -3.00
N LYS A 89 -12.57 -8.88 -3.57
CA LYS A 89 -13.76 -8.24 -4.16
C LYS A 89 -14.55 -7.46 -3.11
N MET A 90 -14.77 -8.04 -1.92
CA MET A 90 -15.41 -7.32 -0.81
C MET A 90 -14.59 -6.08 -0.37
N ALA A 91 -13.25 -6.18 -0.37
CA ALA A 91 -12.39 -5.03 -0.08
C ALA A 91 -12.55 -3.91 -1.14
N LEU A 92 -12.72 -4.25 -2.42
CA LEU A 92 -13.03 -3.29 -3.48
C LEU A 92 -14.38 -2.61 -3.28
N GLU A 93 -15.41 -3.35 -2.90
CA GLU A 93 -16.74 -2.78 -2.57
C GLU A 93 -16.65 -1.81 -1.38
N CYS A 94 -15.88 -2.17 -0.35
CA CYS A 94 -15.59 -1.28 0.76
C CYS A 94 -14.82 -0.02 0.34
N ALA A 95 -13.81 -0.16 -0.54
CA ALA A 95 -13.07 0.97 -1.09
C ALA A 95 -13.98 1.92 -1.89
N GLN A 96 -14.94 1.37 -2.66
CA GLN A 96 -15.95 2.16 -3.38
C GLN A 96 -16.83 2.96 -2.40
N VAL A 97 -17.32 2.33 -1.34
CA VAL A 97 -18.15 2.99 -0.31
C VAL A 97 -17.34 4.07 0.40
N LEU A 98 -16.07 3.82 0.73
CA LEU A 98 -15.15 4.80 1.29
C LEU A 98 -14.91 6.00 0.33
N GLY A 99 -15.15 5.82 -0.96
CA GLY A 99 -14.91 6.82 -2.00
C GLY A 99 -13.47 6.83 -2.51
N SER A 100 -12.74 5.74 -2.37
CA SER A 100 -11.42 5.55 -2.98
C SER A 100 -11.54 5.10 -4.42
N SER A 101 -10.71 5.64 -5.31
CA SER A 101 -10.54 5.18 -6.69
C SER A 101 -9.35 4.22 -6.88
N LEU A 102 -8.68 3.87 -5.79
CA LEU A 102 -7.51 3.00 -5.78
C LEU A 102 -7.61 2.01 -4.62
N LEU A 103 -7.36 0.72 -4.90
CA LEU A 103 -7.06 -0.28 -3.90
C LEU A 103 -5.60 -0.68 -4.07
N ALA A 104 -4.75 -0.33 -3.10
CA ALA A 104 -3.32 -0.56 -3.12
C ALA A 104 -2.92 -1.67 -2.13
N GLY A 105 -1.73 -2.23 -2.29
CA GLY A 105 -1.11 -3.16 -1.35
C GLY A 105 -0.73 -4.53 -1.92
N PRO A 106 -0.17 -5.42 -1.06
CA PRO A 106 0.43 -6.68 -1.48
C PRO A 106 -0.55 -7.88 -1.45
N TYR A 107 -1.74 -7.71 -1.96
CA TYR A 107 -2.77 -8.76 -1.94
C TYR A 107 -2.64 -9.81 -3.07
N HIS A 108 -1.51 -9.87 -3.78
CA HIS A 108 -1.19 -10.88 -4.79
C HIS A 108 -0.87 -12.27 -4.20
N SER A 109 -0.48 -12.34 -2.92
CA SER A 109 -0.20 -13.57 -2.17
C SER A 109 -0.44 -13.34 -0.68
N ALA A 110 -0.29 -14.37 0.15
CA ALA A 110 -0.39 -14.22 1.59
C ALA A 110 0.93 -13.76 2.21
N LEU A 111 0.88 -12.76 3.07
CA LEU A 111 2.01 -12.28 3.86
C LEU A 111 2.55 -13.41 4.77
N GLY A 112 3.86 -13.58 4.78
CA GLY A 112 4.55 -14.50 5.69
C GLY A 112 4.34 -15.99 5.39
N VAL A 113 3.75 -16.35 4.26
CA VAL A 113 3.61 -17.74 3.82
C VAL A 113 4.69 -18.06 2.78
N PHE A 114 5.50 -19.08 3.05
CA PHE A 114 6.65 -19.46 2.21
C PHE A 114 6.64 -20.96 1.91
N THR A 115 7.05 -21.32 0.70
CA THR A 115 7.26 -22.72 0.28
C THR A 115 8.71 -23.19 0.46
N GLY A 116 9.63 -22.27 0.77
CA GLY A 116 11.07 -22.55 0.86
C GLY A 116 11.77 -22.58 -0.49
N SER A 117 11.08 -22.19 -1.58
CA SER A 117 11.57 -22.10 -2.94
C SER A 117 11.06 -20.83 -3.61
N LYS A 118 11.66 -20.45 -4.74
CA LYS A 118 11.09 -19.39 -5.57
C LYS A 118 9.71 -19.81 -6.09
N SER A 119 8.89 -18.83 -6.45
CA SER A 119 7.55 -19.07 -7.01
C SER A 119 7.61 -19.98 -8.24
N SER A 120 6.69 -20.95 -8.31
CA SER A 120 6.53 -21.84 -9.46
C SER A 120 5.75 -21.14 -10.58
N GLU A 121 5.79 -21.74 -11.78
CA GLU A 121 5.03 -21.26 -12.94
C GLU A 121 3.51 -21.35 -12.67
N GLU A 122 3.06 -22.38 -11.96
CA GLU A 122 1.67 -22.54 -11.54
C GLU A 122 1.23 -21.42 -10.59
N GLU A 123 2.04 -21.08 -9.59
CA GLU A 123 1.73 -19.99 -8.64
C GLU A 123 1.66 -18.64 -9.35
N ASN A 124 2.58 -18.37 -10.26
CA ASN A 124 2.53 -17.15 -11.08
C ASN A 124 1.29 -17.12 -12.00
N LYS A 125 0.87 -18.26 -12.54
CA LYS A 125 -0.35 -18.39 -13.32
C LYS A 125 -1.59 -18.12 -12.46
N TRP A 126 -1.68 -18.75 -11.28
CA TRP A 126 -2.81 -18.53 -10.36
C TRP A 126 -2.91 -17.09 -9.89
N ALA A 127 -1.77 -16.45 -9.60
CA ALA A 127 -1.74 -15.03 -9.26
C ALA A 127 -2.32 -14.17 -10.39
N ALA A 128 -1.85 -14.39 -11.63
CA ALA A 128 -2.30 -13.62 -12.78
C ALA A 128 -3.79 -13.83 -13.08
N GLU A 129 -4.29 -15.07 -13.02
CA GLU A 129 -5.70 -15.39 -13.24
C GLU A 129 -6.61 -14.72 -12.20
N ASN A 130 -6.27 -14.82 -10.90
CA ASN A 130 -7.03 -14.19 -9.82
C ASN A 130 -6.99 -12.66 -9.90
N LEU A 131 -5.83 -12.09 -10.21
CA LEU A 131 -5.67 -10.64 -10.35
C LEU A 131 -6.41 -10.11 -11.59
N PHE A 132 -6.48 -10.87 -12.67
CA PHE A 132 -7.28 -10.51 -13.85
C PHE A 132 -8.77 -10.44 -13.50
N GLU A 133 -9.30 -11.46 -12.82
CA GLU A 133 -10.71 -11.46 -12.38
C GLU A 133 -11.01 -10.34 -11.39
N LEU A 134 -10.07 -10.06 -10.47
CA LEU A 134 -10.20 -8.95 -9.54
C LEU A 134 -10.17 -7.60 -10.27
N ALA A 135 -9.33 -7.45 -11.30
CA ALA A 135 -9.20 -6.23 -12.08
C ALA A 135 -10.45 -5.96 -12.96
N GLU A 136 -11.11 -7.01 -13.49
CA GLU A 136 -12.42 -6.86 -14.13
C GLU A 136 -13.49 -6.34 -13.14
N HIS A 137 -13.52 -6.88 -11.92
CA HIS A 137 -14.43 -6.39 -10.87
C HIS A 137 -14.09 -4.94 -10.46
N ALA A 138 -12.81 -4.61 -10.32
CA ALA A 138 -12.35 -3.25 -10.02
C ALA A 138 -12.75 -2.23 -11.10
N LYS A 139 -12.68 -2.62 -12.36
CA LYS A 139 -13.13 -1.81 -13.51
C LYS A 139 -14.61 -1.46 -13.41
N ASP A 140 -15.47 -2.41 -13.06
CA ASP A 140 -16.92 -2.18 -12.90
C ASP A 140 -17.22 -1.18 -11.76
N LEU A 141 -16.33 -1.11 -10.76
CA LEU A 141 -16.41 -0.17 -9.64
C LEU A 141 -15.67 1.17 -9.91
N ASN A 142 -15.01 1.33 -11.07
CA ASN A 142 -14.12 2.45 -11.42
C ASN A 142 -12.95 2.60 -10.43
N ILE A 143 -12.37 1.48 -9.99
CA ILE A 143 -11.21 1.41 -9.09
C ILE A 143 -10.02 0.84 -9.85
N THR A 144 -8.84 1.39 -9.61
CA THR A 144 -7.56 0.83 -10.08
C THR A 144 -6.96 -0.05 -8.99
N LEU A 145 -6.34 -1.16 -9.36
CA LEU A 145 -5.52 -1.98 -8.50
C LEU A 145 -4.07 -1.48 -8.54
N GLY A 146 -3.49 -1.17 -7.38
CA GLY A 146 -2.07 -0.83 -7.23
C GLY A 146 -1.35 -1.96 -6.50
N LEU A 147 -0.66 -2.84 -7.25
CA LEU A 147 0.03 -3.98 -6.65
C LEU A 147 1.39 -3.56 -6.10
N GLU A 148 1.67 -4.01 -4.89
CA GLU A 148 2.91 -3.82 -4.18
C GLU A 148 3.73 -5.11 -4.15
N TYR A 149 5.05 -5.05 -4.44
CA TYR A 149 5.94 -6.13 -4.05
C TYR A 149 6.41 -5.96 -2.60
N LEU A 150 6.63 -7.08 -1.92
CA LEU A 150 7.21 -7.07 -0.58
C LEU A 150 8.65 -7.59 -0.63
N ASN A 151 9.46 -7.22 0.36
CA ASN A 151 10.78 -7.79 0.51
C ASN A 151 10.74 -9.31 0.76
N ARG A 152 11.87 -9.99 0.51
CA ARG A 152 12.02 -11.46 0.62
C ARG A 152 11.73 -12.06 1.99
N PHE A 153 11.64 -11.24 3.04
CA PHE A 153 11.33 -11.71 4.39
C PHE A 153 9.82 -11.75 4.65
N GLU A 154 9.02 -11.17 3.75
CA GLU A 154 7.58 -11.04 3.88
C GLU A 154 6.78 -11.74 2.78
N SER A 155 7.35 -11.86 1.56
CA SER A 155 6.76 -12.59 0.44
C SER A 155 7.83 -13.26 -0.43
N TYR A 156 7.41 -14.25 -1.24
CA TYR A 156 8.30 -14.94 -2.20
C TYR A 156 7.76 -14.94 -3.64
N LEU A 157 6.55 -14.44 -3.86
CA LEU A 157 5.96 -14.42 -5.21
C LEU A 157 6.64 -13.37 -6.08
N VAL A 158 6.64 -12.13 -5.60
CA VAL A 158 7.32 -10.99 -6.21
C VAL A 158 8.02 -10.18 -5.13
N SER A 159 9.30 -9.91 -5.30
CA SER A 159 10.12 -9.23 -4.31
C SER A 159 10.89 -8.03 -4.87
N CYS A 160 10.78 -7.72 -6.14
CA CYS A 160 11.42 -6.56 -6.75
C CYS A 160 10.58 -5.99 -7.90
N THR A 161 10.96 -4.81 -8.36
CA THR A 161 10.30 -4.08 -9.45
C THR A 161 10.17 -4.92 -10.72
N ASP A 162 11.24 -5.61 -11.13
CA ASP A 162 11.21 -6.40 -12.38
C ASP A 162 10.22 -7.57 -12.29
N GLU A 163 10.13 -8.24 -11.15
CA GLU A 163 9.17 -9.33 -10.92
C GLU A 163 7.72 -8.82 -10.85
N LEU A 164 7.50 -7.66 -10.19
CA LEU A 164 6.17 -7.05 -10.14
C LEU A 164 5.69 -6.60 -11.53
N ILE A 165 6.57 -5.99 -12.32
CA ILE A 165 6.30 -5.62 -13.71
C ILE A 165 5.91 -6.87 -14.52
N ALA A 166 6.68 -7.95 -14.40
CA ALA A 166 6.40 -9.20 -15.10
C ALA A 166 5.04 -9.81 -14.69
N LEU A 167 4.68 -9.74 -13.41
CA LEU A 167 3.37 -10.19 -12.94
C LEU A 167 2.23 -9.34 -13.54
N VAL A 168 2.34 -8.00 -13.49
CA VAL A 168 1.33 -7.09 -14.05
C VAL A 168 1.22 -7.25 -15.58
N ASP A 169 2.33 -7.45 -16.28
CA ASP A 169 2.33 -7.77 -17.72
C ASP A 169 1.60 -9.08 -18.01
N ARG A 170 1.76 -10.09 -17.15
CA ARG A 170 1.04 -11.37 -17.25
C ARG A 170 -0.44 -11.23 -16.97
N VAL A 171 -0.85 -10.39 -16.01
CA VAL A 171 -2.27 -10.05 -15.76
C VAL A 171 -2.89 -9.40 -16.99
N ASN A 172 -2.14 -8.53 -17.67
CA ASN A 172 -2.52 -7.87 -18.92
C ASN A 172 -3.90 -7.18 -18.84
N HIS A 173 -4.13 -6.40 -17.78
CA HIS A 173 -5.39 -5.69 -17.56
C HIS A 173 -5.12 -4.20 -17.21
N PRO A 174 -5.81 -3.22 -17.85
CA PRO A 174 -5.53 -1.79 -17.63
C PRO A 174 -5.80 -1.31 -16.21
N ASN A 175 -6.69 -1.96 -15.46
CA ASN A 175 -6.96 -1.63 -14.06
C ASN A 175 -6.01 -2.31 -13.07
N CYS A 176 -4.99 -3.06 -13.53
CA CYS A 176 -3.97 -3.65 -12.68
C CYS A 176 -2.63 -2.94 -12.93
N GLN A 177 -2.16 -2.20 -11.95
CA GLN A 177 -1.05 -1.28 -12.04
C GLN A 177 -0.06 -1.48 -10.88
N LEU A 178 0.99 -0.68 -10.83
CA LEU A 178 2.14 -0.84 -9.94
C LEU A 178 2.07 0.12 -8.75
N MET A 179 2.51 -0.34 -7.59
CA MET A 179 2.77 0.46 -6.40
C MET A 179 4.23 0.29 -5.98
N PHE A 180 4.80 1.32 -5.38
CA PHE A 180 6.17 1.35 -4.86
C PHE A 180 6.15 1.71 -3.38
N ASP A 181 6.81 0.90 -2.54
CA ASP A 181 7.16 1.26 -1.15
C ASP A 181 8.68 1.29 -0.99
N SER A 182 9.19 2.42 -0.54
CA SER A 182 10.62 2.63 -0.33
C SER A 182 11.25 1.71 0.72
N PHE A 183 10.49 1.19 1.69
CA PHE A 183 10.99 0.22 2.66
C PHE A 183 11.37 -1.11 2.00
N HIS A 184 10.45 -1.67 1.21
CA HIS A 184 10.71 -2.92 0.50
C HIS A 184 11.79 -2.74 -0.56
N ALA A 185 11.72 -1.64 -1.32
CA ALA A 185 12.70 -1.29 -2.32
C ALA A 185 14.11 -1.09 -1.72
N ASN A 186 14.24 -0.48 -0.56
CA ASN A 186 15.53 -0.29 0.12
C ASN A 186 16.22 -1.61 0.50
N ILE A 187 15.48 -2.71 0.60
CA ILE A 187 16.03 -4.04 0.87
C ILE A 187 16.41 -4.76 -0.43
N GLU A 188 15.61 -4.61 -1.48
CA GLU A 188 15.65 -5.46 -2.68
C GLU A 188 16.28 -4.79 -3.90
N GLU A 189 16.19 -3.47 -4.03
CA GLU A 189 16.66 -2.75 -5.21
C GLU A 189 18.10 -2.23 -5.02
N THR A 190 18.82 -2.15 -6.12
CA THR A 190 20.17 -1.56 -6.12
C THR A 190 20.15 -0.03 -6.20
N ASN A 191 19.09 0.54 -6.77
CA ASN A 191 18.84 1.97 -6.85
C ASN A 191 17.33 2.23 -6.85
N LEU A 192 16.85 3.08 -5.94
CA LEU A 192 15.43 3.34 -5.73
C LEU A 192 14.83 4.18 -6.87
N GLY A 193 15.54 5.19 -7.31
CA GLY A 193 15.10 6.03 -8.42
C GLY A 193 15.00 5.27 -9.73
N ASP A 194 15.94 4.37 -10.02
CA ASP A 194 15.90 3.54 -11.24
C ASP A 194 14.72 2.56 -11.21
N ALA A 195 14.37 2.01 -10.04
CA ALA A 195 13.18 1.18 -9.87
C ALA A 195 11.90 1.95 -10.21
N ILE A 196 11.76 3.19 -9.74
CA ILE A 196 10.63 4.07 -10.06
C ILE A 196 10.59 4.40 -11.55
N ARG A 197 11.73 4.76 -12.17
CA ARG A 197 11.82 5.05 -13.61
C ARG A 197 11.38 3.86 -14.48
N LYS A 198 11.73 2.63 -14.07
CA LYS A 198 11.27 1.40 -14.73
C LYS A 198 9.76 1.22 -14.66
N MET A 199 9.13 1.54 -13.54
CA MET A 199 7.66 1.48 -13.39
C MET A 199 6.97 2.49 -14.32
N GLY A 200 7.56 3.67 -14.50
CA GLY A 200 7.09 4.70 -15.41
C GLY A 200 5.64 5.12 -15.14
N ASN A 201 4.86 5.34 -16.20
CA ASN A 201 3.46 5.78 -16.12
C ASN A 201 2.49 4.72 -15.56
N ARG A 202 2.97 3.52 -15.28
CA ARG A 202 2.18 2.46 -14.62
C ARG A 202 2.22 2.55 -13.09
N LEU A 203 3.08 3.40 -12.52
CA LEU A 203 3.13 3.65 -11.10
C LEU A 203 1.92 4.52 -10.68
N VAL A 204 1.01 3.95 -9.90
CA VAL A 204 -0.23 4.62 -9.48
C VAL A 204 -0.22 5.03 -8.01
N HIS A 205 0.66 4.45 -7.21
CA HIS A 205 0.79 4.77 -5.79
C HIS A 205 2.21 4.62 -5.27
N VAL A 206 2.57 5.47 -4.31
CA VAL A 206 3.89 5.50 -3.68
C VAL A 206 3.74 5.62 -2.18
N GLN A 207 4.43 4.75 -1.46
CA GLN A 207 4.67 4.87 -0.03
C GLN A 207 6.13 5.26 0.23
N LEU A 208 6.32 6.31 1.02
CA LEU A 208 7.61 6.67 1.57
C LEU A 208 7.71 6.14 2.99
N SER A 209 8.64 5.26 3.21
CA SER A 209 8.91 4.63 4.49
C SER A 209 10.42 4.56 4.73
N GLU A 210 10.85 4.87 5.94
CA GLU A 210 12.24 4.72 6.33
C GLU A 210 12.66 3.25 6.45
N ASN A 211 13.97 3.00 6.35
CA ASN A 211 14.55 1.66 6.50
C ASN A 211 14.18 0.97 7.83
N HIS A 212 13.72 1.70 8.81
CA HIS A 212 13.32 1.19 10.13
C HIS A 212 11.84 1.44 10.45
N ARG A 213 11.01 1.87 9.45
CA ARG A 213 9.57 2.16 9.61
C ARG A 213 9.25 3.30 10.60
N GLY A 214 10.22 4.15 10.94
CA GLY A 214 10.06 5.33 11.81
C GLY A 214 9.90 6.63 11.04
N THR A 215 10.25 7.75 11.70
CA THR A 215 10.16 9.11 11.14
C THR A 215 11.02 9.26 9.89
N LEU A 216 10.47 9.85 8.81
CA LEU A 216 11.21 10.11 7.58
C LEU A 216 12.40 11.05 7.84
N GLY A 217 13.53 10.72 7.22
CA GLY A 217 14.78 11.46 7.39
C GLY A 217 15.58 11.09 8.65
N ALA A 218 15.05 10.23 9.51
CA ALA A 218 15.78 9.71 10.67
C ALA A 218 16.62 8.45 10.36
N GLY A 219 16.52 7.92 9.16
CA GLY A 219 17.28 6.76 8.69
C GLY A 219 18.24 7.10 7.55
N HIS A 220 18.28 6.23 6.54
CA HIS A 220 19.23 6.36 5.44
C HIS A 220 18.63 6.22 4.03
N VAL A 221 17.31 6.16 3.92
CA VAL A 221 16.64 6.11 2.60
C VAL A 221 16.87 7.43 1.85
N ASP A 222 17.31 7.34 0.60
CA ASP A 222 17.53 8.52 -0.24
C ASP A 222 16.21 9.00 -0.86
N PHE A 223 15.42 9.75 -0.09
CA PHE A 223 14.15 10.30 -0.56
C PHE A 223 14.33 11.36 -1.67
N LYS A 224 15.49 12.00 -1.78
CA LYS A 224 15.76 12.95 -2.88
C LYS A 224 15.85 12.24 -4.23
N ASP A 225 16.52 11.07 -4.28
CA ASP A 225 16.57 10.26 -5.50
C ASP A 225 15.16 9.78 -5.88
N ILE A 226 14.38 9.32 -4.89
CA ILE A 226 12.98 8.92 -5.10
C ILE A 226 12.15 10.07 -5.68
N LEU A 227 12.17 11.24 -5.04
CA LEU A 227 11.38 12.39 -5.48
C LEU A 227 11.80 12.88 -6.88
N THR A 228 13.09 12.88 -7.18
CA THR A 228 13.62 13.19 -8.51
C THR A 228 13.11 12.20 -9.55
N ALA A 229 13.12 10.90 -9.24
CA ALA A 229 12.62 9.88 -10.15
C ALA A 229 11.10 9.99 -10.39
N LEU A 230 10.32 10.38 -9.37
CA LEU A 230 8.89 10.65 -9.50
C LEU A 230 8.62 11.86 -10.42
N GLU A 231 9.45 12.90 -10.34
CA GLU A 231 9.39 14.04 -11.28
C GLU A 231 9.75 13.61 -12.71
N ASP A 232 10.78 12.79 -12.90
CA ASP A 232 11.20 12.28 -14.20
C ASP A 232 10.10 11.52 -14.94
N ILE A 233 9.25 10.79 -14.21
CA ILE A 233 8.12 10.04 -14.78
C ILE A 233 6.80 10.81 -14.79
N ASN A 234 6.80 12.09 -14.38
CA ASN A 234 5.61 12.93 -14.24
C ASN A 234 4.53 12.31 -13.33
N TYR A 235 4.92 11.78 -12.18
CA TYR A 235 4.00 11.23 -11.19
C TYR A 235 3.24 12.35 -10.47
N HIS A 236 1.90 12.30 -10.50
CA HIS A 236 1.02 13.34 -9.93
C HIS A 236 0.03 12.83 -8.88
N SER A 237 0.01 11.54 -8.60
CA SER A 237 -0.85 10.95 -7.57
C SER A 237 -0.34 11.28 -6.16
N MET A 238 -1.13 10.94 -5.15
CA MET A 238 -0.76 11.11 -3.74
C MET A 238 0.47 10.24 -3.41
N ILE A 239 1.36 10.80 -2.60
CA ILE A 239 2.48 10.10 -1.98
C ILE A 239 2.12 9.93 -0.51
N SER A 240 2.11 8.71 -0.01
CA SER A 240 1.80 8.43 1.39
C SER A 240 3.04 8.20 2.22
N ILE A 241 3.03 8.68 3.45
CA ILE A 241 4.03 8.31 4.45
C ILE A 241 3.55 7.05 5.14
N GLU A 242 4.37 5.99 5.11
CA GLU A 242 4.11 4.77 5.84
C GLU A 242 5.14 4.59 6.96
N ALA A 243 4.65 4.45 8.19
CA ALA A 243 5.47 4.20 9.36
C ALA A 243 4.69 3.30 10.33
N PHE A 244 5.40 2.55 11.15
CA PHE A 244 4.78 1.60 12.06
C PHE A 244 5.21 1.82 13.50
N SER A 245 4.26 1.68 14.42
CA SER A 245 4.51 1.66 15.85
C SER A 245 4.41 0.23 16.41
N SER A 246 4.71 0.06 17.69
CA SER A 246 4.49 -1.20 18.40
C SER A 246 3.02 -1.64 18.48
N LYS A 247 2.07 -0.79 18.08
CA LYS A 247 0.64 -1.11 17.98
C LYS A 247 0.34 -2.07 16.81
N LEU A 248 1.21 -2.11 15.79
CA LEU A 248 1.14 -3.04 14.68
C LEU A 248 2.04 -4.26 14.97
N SER A 249 1.49 -5.29 15.60
CA SER A 249 2.27 -6.47 16.01
C SER A 249 2.96 -7.18 14.84
N ALA A 250 2.34 -7.21 13.67
CA ALA A 250 2.90 -7.83 12.46
C ALA A 250 4.16 -7.13 11.93
N ALA A 251 4.39 -5.86 12.30
CA ALA A 251 5.56 -5.11 11.87
C ALA A 251 6.83 -5.42 12.69
N ASN A 252 6.72 -6.20 13.79
CA ASN A 252 7.85 -6.58 14.65
C ASN A 252 8.67 -5.38 15.15
N ILE A 253 8.00 -4.30 15.51
CA ILE A 253 8.63 -3.11 16.09
C ILE A 253 8.86 -3.35 17.59
N TRP A 254 10.11 -3.69 17.96
CA TRP A 254 10.49 -4.08 19.32
C TRP A 254 11.10 -2.94 20.14
N ARG A 255 11.21 -1.75 19.58
CA ARG A 255 11.73 -0.56 20.24
C ARG A 255 10.95 0.68 19.82
N ASN A 256 10.88 1.69 20.68
CA ASN A 256 10.32 2.98 20.30
C ASN A 256 11.25 3.68 19.30
N MET A 257 10.68 4.16 18.20
CA MET A 257 11.38 4.86 17.12
C MET A 257 11.08 6.38 17.14
N PHE A 258 10.08 6.79 17.90
CA PHE A 258 9.59 8.15 18.07
C PHE A 258 8.86 8.23 19.43
N ASP A 259 8.59 9.42 19.94
CA ASP A 259 7.96 9.62 21.24
C ASP A 259 6.45 9.33 21.20
N ASP A 260 5.76 9.85 20.17
CA ASP A 260 4.36 9.56 19.87
C ASP A 260 4.07 9.66 18.36
N GLU A 261 2.91 9.12 17.93
CA GLU A 261 2.56 9.04 16.51
C GLU A 261 2.41 10.44 15.89
N MET A 262 1.90 11.43 16.63
CA MET A 262 1.73 12.78 16.10
C MET A 262 3.05 13.53 15.97
N GLN A 263 4.05 13.25 16.81
CA GLN A 263 5.42 13.72 16.58
C GLN A 263 5.94 13.21 15.23
N LEU A 264 5.85 11.89 14.99
CA LEU A 264 6.25 11.30 13.69
C LEU A 264 5.53 11.98 12.52
N VAL A 265 4.22 12.16 12.62
CA VAL A 265 3.39 12.82 11.59
C VAL A 265 3.93 14.21 11.26
N ASN A 266 4.15 15.03 12.28
CA ASN A 266 4.64 16.41 12.11
C ASN A 266 6.07 16.44 11.56
N ASP A 267 6.98 15.65 12.12
CA ASP A 267 8.39 15.66 11.72
C ASP A 267 8.57 15.13 10.29
N SER A 268 7.83 14.10 9.91
CA SER A 268 7.92 13.50 8.57
C SER A 268 7.43 14.44 7.47
N ILE A 269 6.30 15.14 7.68
CA ILE A 269 5.83 16.10 6.67
C ILE A 269 6.74 17.34 6.59
N GLN A 270 7.32 17.78 7.71
CA GLN A 270 8.30 18.88 7.71
C GLN A 270 9.56 18.47 6.96
N TYR A 271 10.05 17.27 7.17
CA TYR A 271 11.19 16.72 6.42
C TYR A 271 10.92 16.73 4.91
N LEU A 272 9.79 16.18 4.46
CA LEU A 272 9.46 16.15 3.03
C LEU A 272 9.34 17.57 2.43
N LYS A 273 8.85 18.53 3.17
CA LYS A 273 8.78 19.94 2.72
C LYS A 273 10.15 20.62 2.66
N SER A 274 11.15 20.05 3.30
CA SER A 274 12.51 20.62 3.37
C SER A 274 13.45 20.13 2.27
N ILE A 275 13.10 19.06 1.57
CA ILE A 275 13.90 18.44 0.51
C ILE A 275 13.20 18.60 -0.85
#